data_b504fec96d0aa299ce9aec6ddf683a6e
#
_entry.id   b504fec96d0aa299ce9aec6ddf683a6e
#
_cell.length_a   1.000
_cell.length_b   1.000
_cell.length_c   1.000
_cell.angle_alpha   90.00
_cell.angle_beta   90.00
_cell.angle_gamma   90.00
#
_symmetry.space_group_name_H-M   'P 1'
#
loop_
_entity.id
_entity.type
_entity.pdbx_description
1 polymer ?
#
loop_
_entity_poly.entity_id
_entity_poly.type
_entity_poly.pdbx_seq_one_letter_code
_entity_poly.pdbx_strand_id
1 'polypeptide(L)'
;VRSRGLGDVYKRQIYLTAKGGGVPQKDKAALTDEQAARLLDAIQGLPPYVFVMLGLYAGLRREEILALKWDSVYLDVDCPYLTVRRAWHTENNRPVILDELKTKAAHRNIPLPVCLADCLKETKANSQSEYVVSNRDGDPLSYTQFKRLWQYIVTRTVKERFYYRYEDGKRVKHTVTPVLGEKAAHNGKVIYSLDFEVTPHQLRHTYITVSYTHLRAHETVLDLV
;
A
#
# COMPACT_ATOMS: atom_id res chain seq x y z
N VAL A 1 57.46 -7.99 -4.64
CA VAL A 1 55.96 -8.08 -4.68
C VAL A 1 55.47 -7.40 -3.44
N ARG A 2 54.91 -6.19 -3.58
CA ARG A 2 54.27 -5.47 -2.45
C ARG A 2 52.86 -6.06 -2.20
N SER A 3 52.68 -6.69 -1.06
CA SER A 3 51.37 -7.13 -0.58
C SER A 3 50.49 -5.92 -0.34
N ARG A 4 49.41 -5.76 -1.10
CA ARG A 4 48.33 -4.83 -0.79
C ARG A 4 47.58 -5.37 0.40
N GLY A 5 47.76 -4.73 1.54
CA GLY A 5 47.12 -5.15 2.80
C GLY A 5 45.61 -5.00 2.79
N LEU A 6 44.95 -5.91 3.50
CA LEU A 6 43.49 -5.95 3.77
C LEU A 6 42.89 -4.63 4.32
N GLY A 7 43.74 -3.68 4.76
CA GLY A 7 43.33 -2.39 5.28
C GLY A 7 42.67 -1.45 4.25
N ASP A 8 42.99 -1.58 2.95
CA ASP A 8 42.42 -0.71 1.91
C ASP A 8 40.99 -1.08 1.50
N VAL A 9 40.60 -2.36 1.65
CA VAL A 9 39.25 -2.83 1.36
C VAL A 9 38.28 -2.39 2.48
N TYR A 10 38.76 -2.40 3.72
CA TYR A 10 37.93 -1.98 4.88
C TYR A 10 37.66 -0.47 4.90
N LYS A 11 38.64 0.35 4.49
CA LYS A 11 38.46 1.81 4.37
C LYS A 11 37.41 2.18 3.29
N ARG A 12 37.32 1.43 2.18
CA ARG A 12 36.32 1.66 1.13
C ARG A 12 34.92 1.30 1.60
N GLN A 13 34.72 0.26 2.40
CA GLN A 13 33.42 -0.10 2.95
C GLN A 13 32.89 0.95 3.94
N ILE A 14 33.74 1.52 4.78
CA ILE A 14 33.36 2.57 5.74
C ILE A 14 32.94 3.86 5.02
N TYR A 15 33.60 4.23 3.92
CA TYR A 15 33.23 5.42 3.14
C TYR A 15 31.91 5.27 2.36
N LEU A 16 31.56 4.06 1.96
CA LEU A 16 30.27 3.80 1.28
C LEU A 16 29.08 3.82 2.24
N THR A 17 29.28 3.41 3.48
CA THR A 17 28.25 3.48 4.54
C THR A 17 28.01 4.90 5.08
N ALA A 18 29.04 5.75 5.07
CA ALA A 18 28.93 7.13 5.57
C ALA A 18 28.16 8.09 4.63
N LYS A 19 28.02 7.76 3.34
CA LYS A 19 27.24 8.56 2.36
C LYS A 19 25.76 8.18 2.28
N GLY A 20 25.33 7.19 3.03
CA GLY A 20 23.93 6.72 3.06
C GLY A 20 23.14 7.17 4.28
N GLY A 21 23.50 8.28 4.90
CA GLY A 21 22.74 8.87 6.00
C GLY A 21 21.39 9.44 5.55
N GLY A 22 20.49 8.59 5.09
CA GLY A 22 19.09 8.93 5.01
C GLY A 22 18.59 9.19 6.43
N VAL A 23 17.89 10.31 6.65
CA VAL A 23 17.17 10.58 7.90
C VAL A 23 16.37 9.32 8.22
N PRO A 24 16.49 8.73 9.43
CA PRO A 24 15.70 7.56 9.79
C PRO A 24 14.23 7.91 9.57
N GLN A 25 13.61 7.27 8.58
CA GLN A 25 12.20 7.43 8.33
C GLN A 25 11.53 6.85 9.57
N LYS A 26 10.82 7.69 10.34
CA LYS A 26 10.02 7.24 11.48
C LYS A 26 9.08 6.16 10.95
N ASP A 27 9.34 4.91 11.32
CA ASP A 27 8.45 3.81 10.98
C ASP A 27 7.08 4.12 11.59
N LYS A 28 6.09 4.32 10.72
CA LYS A 28 4.72 4.50 11.17
C LYS A 28 4.27 3.15 11.76
N ALA A 29 3.72 3.19 12.97
CA ALA A 29 3.17 2.00 13.61
C ALA A 29 2.12 1.31 12.72
N ALA A 30 1.95 0.01 12.89
CA ALA A 30 0.85 -0.74 12.29
C ALA A 30 -0.50 -0.10 12.69
N LEU A 31 -1.51 -0.25 11.84
CA LEU A 31 -2.87 0.15 12.19
C LEU A 31 -3.43 -0.81 13.23
N THR A 32 -4.23 -0.29 14.16
CA THR A 32 -5.04 -1.15 15.03
C THR A 32 -6.18 -1.79 14.24
N ASP A 33 -6.78 -2.85 14.77
CA ASP A 33 -7.92 -3.52 14.12
C ASP A 33 -9.10 -2.56 13.93
N GLU A 34 -9.35 -1.68 14.90
CA GLU A 34 -10.36 -0.63 14.81
C GLU A 34 -10.04 0.38 13.70
N GLN A 35 -8.79 0.81 13.59
CA GLN A 35 -8.36 1.71 12.52
C GLN A 35 -8.47 1.06 11.14
N ALA A 36 -8.13 -0.22 11.02
CA ALA A 36 -8.27 -0.98 9.78
C ALA A 36 -9.74 -1.12 9.38
N ALA A 37 -10.63 -1.44 10.32
CA ALA A 37 -12.08 -1.53 10.08
C ALA A 37 -12.66 -0.18 9.65
N ARG A 38 -12.34 0.91 10.37
CA ARG A 38 -12.77 2.28 10.02
C ARG A 38 -12.25 2.73 8.66
N LEU A 39 -11.03 2.35 8.29
CA LEU A 39 -10.48 2.63 6.97
C LEU A 39 -11.29 1.94 5.88
N LEU A 40 -11.56 0.64 6.02
CA LEU A 40 -12.32 -0.14 5.04
C LEU A 40 -13.76 0.39 4.89
N ASP A 41 -14.43 0.70 6.00
CA ASP A 41 -15.76 1.30 5.98
C ASP A 41 -15.77 2.65 5.25
N ALA A 42 -14.81 3.53 5.54
CA ALA A 42 -14.68 4.84 4.92
C ALA A 42 -14.48 4.82 3.40
N ILE A 43 -13.94 3.73 2.86
CA ILE A 43 -13.61 3.60 1.42
C ILE A 43 -14.41 2.49 0.72
N GLN A 44 -15.38 1.87 1.37
CA GLN A 44 -16.22 0.83 0.77
C GLN A 44 -16.87 1.33 -0.53
N GLY A 45 -16.80 0.52 -1.59
CA GLY A 45 -17.31 0.88 -2.92
C GLY A 45 -16.51 1.96 -3.65
N LEU A 46 -15.36 2.41 -3.12
CA LEU A 46 -14.49 3.40 -3.76
C LEU A 46 -13.26 2.74 -4.42
N PRO A 47 -12.65 3.39 -5.40
CA PRO A 47 -11.53 2.84 -6.17
C PRO A 47 -10.35 2.29 -5.35
N PRO A 48 -9.94 2.84 -4.18
CA PRO A 48 -8.84 2.28 -3.41
C PRO A 48 -9.18 1.02 -2.61
N TYR A 49 -10.44 0.59 -2.54
CA TYR A 49 -10.89 -0.50 -1.67
C TYR A 49 -10.10 -1.81 -1.89
N VAL A 50 -10.05 -2.30 -3.13
CA VAL A 50 -9.33 -3.53 -3.48
C VAL A 50 -7.83 -3.42 -3.19
N PHE A 51 -7.23 -2.26 -3.48
CA PHE A 51 -5.84 -1.99 -3.17
C PHE A 51 -5.56 -2.12 -1.65
N VAL A 52 -6.43 -1.54 -0.82
CA VAL A 52 -6.31 -1.59 0.64
C VAL A 52 -6.53 -3.00 1.16
N MET A 53 -7.52 -3.73 0.64
CA MET A 53 -7.76 -5.14 0.97
C MET A 53 -6.53 -6.01 0.71
N LEU A 54 -5.88 -5.87 -0.45
CA LEU A 54 -4.65 -6.59 -0.79
C LEU A 54 -3.48 -6.23 0.14
N GLY A 55 -3.37 -4.96 0.53
CA GLY A 55 -2.34 -4.51 1.48
C GLY A 55 -2.54 -5.07 2.89
N LEU A 56 -3.78 -5.05 3.40
CA LEU A 56 -4.14 -5.48 4.76
C LEU A 56 -4.19 -7.00 4.92
N TYR A 57 -4.70 -7.74 3.92
CA TYR A 57 -5.00 -9.17 4.06
C TYR A 57 -4.06 -10.10 3.28
N ALA A 58 -3.27 -9.58 2.35
CA ALA A 58 -2.21 -10.34 1.67
C ALA A 58 -0.81 -9.75 1.90
N GLY A 59 -0.72 -8.63 2.58
CA GLY A 59 0.56 -7.99 2.92
C GLY A 59 1.41 -7.62 1.71
N LEU A 60 0.80 -7.36 0.57
CA LEU A 60 1.52 -6.98 -0.64
C LEU A 60 2.15 -5.60 -0.53
N ARG A 61 3.31 -5.44 -1.17
CA ARG A 61 3.89 -4.11 -1.38
C ARG A 61 3.09 -3.34 -2.43
N ARG A 62 3.14 -2.02 -2.39
CA ARG A 62 2.48 -1.16 -3.38
C ARG A 62 2.81 -1.58 -4.81
N GLU A 63 4.08 -1.83 -5.09
CA GLU A 63 4.59 -2.22 -6.41
C GLU A 63 4.08 -3.60 -6.84
N GLU A 64 3.89 -4.51 -5.88
CA GLU A 64 3.34 -5.84 -6.11
C GLU A 64 1.84 -5.76 -6.41
N ILE A 65 1.08 -4.90 -5.69
CA ILE A 65 -0.35 -4.69 -5.93
C ILE A 65 -0.60 -4.10 -7.31
N LEU A 66 0.17 -3.06 -7.69
CA LEU A 66 0.01 -2.36 -8.97
C LEU A 66 0.43 -3.21 -10.18
N ALA A 67 1.22 -4.27 -9.97
CA ALA A 67 1.61 -5.22 -11.00
C ALA A 67 0.78 -6.51 -10.99
N LEU A 68 -0.17 -6.66 -10.05
CA LEU A 68 -0.92 -7.90 -9.88
C LEU A 68 -1.88 -8.11 -11.05
N LYS A 69 -1.72 -9.23 -11.75
CA LYS A 69 -2.62 -9.68 -12.81
C LYS A 69 -3.50 -10.83 -12.33
N TRP A 70 -4.65 -11.02 -12.97
CA TRP A 70 -5.57 -12.10 -12.68
C TRP A 70 -5.00 -13.49 -12.94
N ASP A 71 -3.98 -13.62 -13.81
CA ASP A 71 -3.25 -14.88 -14.06
C ASP A 71 -2.47 -15.39 -12.86
N SER A 72 -2.29 -14.53 -11.86
CA SER A 72 -1.56 -14.81 -10.62
C SER A 72 -2.49 -14.95 -9.41
N VAL A 73 -3.82 -14.96 -9.62
CA VAL A 73 -4.84 -15.04 -8.57
C VAL A 73 -5.72 -16.29 -8.80
N TYR A 74 -5.64 -17.23 -7.89
CA TYR A 74 -6.30 -18.54 -7.96
C TYR A 74 -7.46 -18.58 -6.96
N LEU A 75 -8.69 -18.34 -7.43
CA LEU A 75 -9.89 -18.23 -6.61
C LEU A 75 -10.75 -19.49 -6.61
N ASP A 76 -10.65 -20.30 -7.69
CA ASP A 76 -11.49 -21.46 -7.92
C ASP A 76 -10.78 -22.76 -7.50
N VAL A 77 -10.18 -22.72 -6.30
CA VAL A 77 -9.45 -23.84 -5.66
C VAL A 77 -9.87 -23.95 -4.20
N ASP A 78 -9.67 -25.11 -3.58
CA ASP A 78 -10.07 -25.37 -2.18
C ASP A 78 -9.45 -24.36 -1.19
N CYS A 79 -8.19 -23.99 -1.41
CA CYS A 79 -7.49 -22.97 -0.64
C CYS A 79 -7.09 -21.82 -1.56
N PRO A 80 -7.89 -20.78 -1.74
CA PRO A 80 -7.57 -19.66 -2.61
C PRO A 80 -6.24 -19.00 -2.23
N TYR A 81 -5.44 -18.67 -3.24
CA TYR A 81 -4.14 -18.01 -3.05
C TYR A 81 -3.80 -17.11 -4.23
N LEU A 82 -2.82 -16.23 -4.01
CA LEU A 82 -2.18 -15.49 -5.08
C LEU A 82 -0.67 -15.73 -5.11
N THR A 83 -0.07 -15.55 -6.27
CA THR A 83 1.39 -15.65 -6.45
C THR A 83 1.98 -14.29 -6.79
N VAL A 84 2.95 -13.83 -6.01
CA VAL A 84 3.71 -12.62 -6.33
C VAL A 84 4.78 -12.97 -7.36
N ARG A 85 4.64 -12.41 -8.57
CA ARG A 85 5.56 -12.70 -9.70
C ARG A 85 6.15 -11.44 -10.30
N ARG A 86 5.45 -10.31 -10.19
CA ARG A 86 5.73 -9.06 -10.90
C ARG A 86 5.86 -7.90 -9.95
N ALA A 87 6.57 -6.88 -10.39
CA ALA A 87 6.65 -5.60 -9.69
C ALA A 87 6.41 -4.45 -10.66
N TRP A 88 5.63 -3.47 -10.20
CA TRP A 88 5.40 -2.22 -10.88
C TRP A 88 6.56 -1.26 -10.64
N HIS A 89 7.00 -0.59 -11.68
CA HIS A 89 7.94 0.51 -11.65
C HIS A 89 7.39 1.69 -12.47
N THR A 90 7.98 2.86 -12.37
CA THR A 90 7.59 4.01 -13.17
C THR A 90 8.80 4.67 -13.79
N GLU A 91 8.72 4.92 -15.09
CA GLU A 91 9.69 5.68 -15.85
C GLU A 91 8.97 6.85 -16.52
N ASN A 92 9.39 8.09 -16.21
CA ASN A 92 8.73 9.29 -16.73
C ASN A 92 7.20 9.28 -16.57
N ASN A 93 6.71 8.88 -15.41
CA ASN A 93 5.29 8.69 -15.07
C ASN A 93 4.56 7.57 -15.89
N ARG A 94 5.26 6.82 -16.72
CA ARG A 94 4.69 5.65 -17.40
C ARG A 94 4.89 4.40 -16.55
N PRO A 95 3.87 3.54 -16.43
CA PRO A 95 4.01 2.28 -15.71
C PRO A 95 4.89 1.32 -16.52
N VAL A 96 5.80 0.66 -15.83
CA VAL A 96 6.63 -0.44 -16.35
C VAL A 96 6.42 -1.64 -15.44
N ILE A 97 6.02 -2.76 -16.02
CA ILE A 97 5.83 -4.01 -15.27
C ILE A 97 7.06 -4.88 -15.47
N LEU A 98 7.73 -5.21 -14.38
CA LEU A 98 8.88 -6.09 -14.36
C LEU A 98 8.40 -7.51 -14.07
N ASP A 99 8.58 -8.43 -15.01
CA ASP A 99 8.23 -9.83 -14.87
C ASP A 99 9.24 -10.61 -14.00
N GLU A 100 10.43 -10.04 -13.78
CA GLU A 100 11.44 -10.62 -12.92
C GLU A 100 11.58 -9.81 -11.62
N LEU A 101 11.44 -10.50 -10.50
CA LEU A 101 11.68 -9.94 -9.17
C LEU A 101 13.18 -10.04 -8.84
N LYS A 102 13.72 -9.03 -8.16
CA LYS A 102 15.16 -8.92 -7.82
C LYS A 102 15.73 -10.12 -7.07
N THR A 103 14.90 -10.94 -6.42
CA THR A 103 15.33 -12.11 -5.65
C THR A 103 14.35 -13.26 -5.80
N LYS A 104 14.83 -14.50 -5.74
CA LYS A 104 13.99 -15.71 -5.73
C LYS A 104 13.01 -15.72 -4.54
N ALA A 105 13.41 -15.19 -3.39
CA ALA A 105 12.56 -15.08 -2.21
C ALA A 105 11.38 -14.09 -2.35
N ALA A 106 11.40 -13.22 -3.36
CA ALA A 106 10.29 -12.34 -3.67
C ALA A 106 9.13 -13.09 -4.36
N HIS A 107 9.41 -14.19 -5.06
CA HIS A 107 8.39 -15.11 -5.58
C HIS A 107 7.79 -15.90 -4.42
N ARG A 108 6.51 -15.72 -4.15
CA ARG A 108 5.83 -16.40 -3.06
C ARG A 108 4.35 -16.57 -3.33
N ASN A 109 3.79 -17.64 -2.80
CA ASN A 109 2.36 -17.85 -2.73
C ASN A 109 1.84 -17.30 -1.40
N ILE A 110 0.71 -16.61 -1.44
CA ILE A 110 0.07 -16.04 -0.27
C ILE A 110 -1.36 -16.58 -0.23
N PRO A 111 -1.73 -17.34 0.81
CA PRO A 111 -3.10 -17.79 0.99
C PRO A 111 -4.02 -16.58 1.21
N LEU A 112 -5.23 -16.66 0.68
CA LEU A 112 -6.21 -15.60 0.77
C LEU A 112 -7.25 -15.93 1.85
N PRO A 113 -7.47 -15.07 2.84
CA PRO A 113 -8.61 -15.20 3.74
C PRO A 113 -9.92 -15.01 2.95
N VAL A 114 -11.00 -15.60 3.45
CA VAL A 114 -12.32 -15.65 2.79
C VAL A 114 -12.78 -14.25 2.36
N CYS A 115 -12.67 -13.26 3.25
CA CYS A 115 -13.09 -11.88 2.96
C CYS A 115 -12.34 -11.24 1.77
N LEU A 116 -11.04 -11.55 1.61
CA LEU A 116 -10.27 -11.06 0.46
C LEU A 116 -10.59 -11.86 -0.81
N ALA A 117 -10.77 -13.18 -0.69
CA ALA A 117 -11.14 -14.03 -1.82
C ALA A 117 -12.50 -13.60 -2.41
N ASP A 118 -13.49 -13.32 -1.58
CA ASP A 118 -14.82 -12.86 -2.02
C ASP A 118 -14.75 -11.47 -2.66
N CYS A 119 -14.01 -10.54 -2.06
CA CYS A 119 -13.75 -9.22 -2.65
C CYS A 119 -13.11 -9.34 -4.04
N LEU A 120 -12.13 -10.24 -4.21
CA LEU A 120 -11.46 -10.45 -5.49
C LEU A 120 -12.36 -11.14 -6.52
N LYS A 121 -13.25 -12.06 -6.12
CA LYS A 121 -14.27 -12.67 -7.01
C LYS A 121 -15.21 -11.62 -7.56
N GLU A 122 -15.76 -10.76 -6.69
CA GLU A 122 -16.62 -9.66 -7.08
C GLU A 122 -15.91 -8.67 -8.02
N THR A 123 -14.66 -8.31 -7.68
CA THR A 123 -13.85 -7.42 -8.51
C THR A 123 -13.59 -8.02 -9.89
N LYS A 124 -13.26 -9.32 -9.97
CA LYS A 124 -13.00 -10.04 -11.23
C LYS A 124 -14.24 -10.08 -12.12
N ALA A 125 -15.41 -10.32 -11.53
CA ALA A 125 -16.68 -10.36 -12.27
C ALA A 125 -17.02 -9.03 -12.94
N ASN A 126 -16.56 -7.92 -12.36
CA ASN A 126 -16.79 -6.56 -12.86
C ASN A 126 -15.62 -5.97 -13.65
N SER A 127 -14.52 -6.70 -13.83
CA SER A 127 -13.31 -6.22 -14.51
C SER A 127 -13.14 -6.85 -15.89
N GLN A 128 -12.78 -6.03 -16.86
CA GLN A 128 -12.34 -6.47 -18.19
C GLN A 128 -10.81 -6.35 -18.38
N SER A 129 -10.11 -5.84 -17.37
CA SER A 129 -8.66 -5.69 -17.37
C SER A 129 -7.95 -6.99 -17.02
N GLU A 130 -6.74 -7.19 -17.52
CA GLU A 130 -5.84 -8.24 -17.05
C GLU A 130 -5.25 -7.94 -15.66
N TYR A 131 -5.27 -6.67 -15.22
CA TYR A 131 -4.78 -6.23 -13.92
C TYR A 131 -5.91 -6.17 -12.88
N VAL A 132 -5.58 -6.54 -11.64
CA VAL A 132 -6.53 -6.45 -10.50
C VAL A 132 -6.83 -4.99 -10.16
N VAL A 133 -5.81 -4.12 -10.25
CA VAL A 133 -5.94 -2.68 -10.07
C VAL A 133 -5.50 -2.00 -11.36
N SER A 134 -6.43 -1.44 -12.11
CA SER A 134 -6.20 -0.85 -13.43
C SER A 134 -6.78 0.56 -13.54
N ASN A 135 -6.42 1.25 -14.62
CA ASN A 135 -7.10 2.46 -15.05
C ASN A 135 -8.42 2.11 -15.79
N ARG A 136 -9.10 3.12 -16.33
CA ARG A 136 -10.37 2.93 -17.07
C ARG A 136 -10.19 2.20 -18.39
N ASP A 137 -9.00 2.25 -18.96
CA ASP A 137 -8.66 1.63 -20.24
C ASP A 137 -8.19 0.18 -20.06
N GLY A 138 -8.10 -0.29 -18.80
CA GLY A 138 -7.65 -1.63 -18.46
C GLY A 138 -6.14 -1.75 -18.27
N ASP A 139 -5.38 -0.66 -18.40
CA ASP A 139 -3.92 -0.64 -18.26
C ASP A 139 -3.47 -0.46 -16.80
N PRO A 140 -2.20 -0.77 -16.49
CA PRO A 140 -1.64 -0.51 -15.17
C PRO A 140 -1.61 0.98 -14.86
N LEU A 141 -1.83 1.34 -13.60
CA LEU A 141 -1.85 2.73 -13.17
C LEU A 141 -0.48 3.41 -13.35
N SER A 142 -0.47 4.62 -13.92
CA SER A 142 0.67 5.52 -13.82
C SER A 142 0.83 6.04 -12.38
N TYR A 143 1.99 6.63 -12.05
CA TYR A 143 2.23 7.18 -10.71
C TYR A 143 1.21 8.29 -10.35
N THR A 144 0.87 9.15 -11.31
CA THR A 144 -0.16 10.18 -11.11
C THR A 144 -1.54 9.60 -10.88
N GLN A 145 -1.92 8.53 -11.59
CA GLN A 145 -3.20 7.84 -11.38
C GLN A 145 -3.23 7.15 -10.01
N PHE A 146 -2.14 6.50 -9.60
CA PHE A 146 -2.02 5.96 -8.24
C PHE A 146 -2.17 7.05 -7.16
N LYS A 147 -1.54 8.22 -7.32
CA LYS A 147 -1.74 9.35 -6.39
C LYS A 147 -3.22 9.77 -6.30
N ARG A 148 -3.93 9.82 -7.44
CA ARG A 148 -5.36 10.14 -7.46
C ARG A 148 -6.20 9.06 -6.76
N LEU A 149 -5.87 7.78 -6.96
CA LEU A 149 -6.50 6.68 -6.24
C LEU A 149 -6.27 6.82 -4.73
N TRP A 150 -5.05 7.10 -4.29
CA TRP A 150 -4.73 7.28 -2.88
C TRP A 150 -5.38 8.54 -2.27
N GLN A 151 -5.67 9.53 -3.09
CA GLN A 151 -6.31 10.78 -2.66
C GLN A 151 -7.72 10.55 -2.06
N TYR A 152 -8.43 9.49 -2.45
CA TYR A 152 -9.71 9.12 -1.83
C TYR A 152 -9.57 8.88 -0.31
N ILE A 153 -8.46 8.31 0.13
CA ILE A 153 -8.16 8.09 1.55
C ILE A 153 -7.73 9.42 2.20
N VAL A 154 -6.76 10.10 1.61
CA VAL A 154 -6.19 11.34 2.16
C VAL A 154 -7.27 12.42 2.39
N THR A 155 -8.22 12.55 1.47
CA THR A 155 -9.30 13.54 1.60
C THR A 155 -10.25 13.27 2.76
N ARG A 156 -10.30 12.05 3.28
CA ARG A 156 -11.14 11.64 4.41
C ARG A 156 -10.48 11.81 5.77
N THR A 157 -9.20 12.18 5.79
CA THR A 157 -8.47 12.40 7.05
C THR A 157 -8.76 13.78 7.63
N VAL A 158 -8.79 13.89 8.96
CA VAL A 158 -8.95 15.17 9.68
C VAL A 158 -7.66 16.01 9.73
N LYS A 159 -6.70 15.72 8.87
CA LYS A 159 -5.47 16.48 8.77
C LYS A 159 -5.75 17.90 8.27
N GLU A 160 -5.24 18.89 9.01
CA GLU A 160 -5.24 20.28 8.56
C GLU A 160 -4.57 20.39 7.19
N ARG A 161 -5.16 21.15 6.31
CA ARG A 161 -4.66 21.40 4.96
C ARG A 161 -4.93 22.85 4.55
N PHE A 162 -4.19 23.34 3.57
CA PHE A 162 -4.40 24.65 3.02
C PHE A 162 -4.46 24.59 1.50
N TYR A 163 -5.18 25.58 0.92
CA TYR A 163 -5.20 25.84 -0.50
C TYR A 163 -5.06 27.34 -0.75
N TYR A 164 -4.72 27.69 -1.97
CA TYR A 164 -4.62 29.10 -2.37
C TYR A 164 -5.76 29.42 -3.33
N ARG A 165 -6.37 30.60 -3.10
CA ARG A 165 -7.36 31.18 -3.99
C ARG A 165 -6.92 32.56 -4.40
N TYR A 166 -7.24 33.01 -5.61
CA TYR A 166 -7.04 34.35 -6.02
C TYR A 166 -8.29 35.19 -5.66
N GLU A 167 -8.10 36.21 -4.84
CA GLU A 167 -9.12 37.16 -4.38
C GLU A 167 -8.59 38.56 -4.67
N ASP A 168 -9.33 39.37 -5.43
CA ASP A 168 -8.93 40.69 -5.89
C ASP A 168 -7.52 40.77 -6.50
N GLY A 169 -7.18 39.73 -7.32
CA GLY A 169 -5.87 39.64 -7.98
C GLY A 169 -4.71 39.24 -7.05
N LYS A 170 -4.94 39.01 -5.76
CA LYS A 170 -3.93 38.52 -4.80
C LYS A 170 -4.14 37.05 -4.47
N ARG A 171 -3.02 36.34 -4.29
CA ARG A 171 -3.03 34.93 -3.86
C ARG A 171 -3.23 34.87 -2.35
N VAL A 172 -4.43 34.45 -1.90
CA VAL A 172 -4.80 34.31 -0.50
C VAL A 172 -4.70 32.82 -0.10
N LYS A 173 -4.13 32.55 1.08
CA LYS A 173 -4.04 31.20 1.66
C LYS A 173 -5.27 30.97 2.54
N HIS A 174 -6.01 29.90 2.23
CA HIS A 174 -7.12 29.42 3.05
C HIS A 174 -6.73 28.12 3.75
N THR A 175 -7.00 28.05 5.04
CA THR A 175 -6.79 26.85 5.85
C THR A 175 -8.12 26.11 6.02
N VAL A 176 -8.09 24.81 5.89
CA VAL A 176 -9.21 23.90 6.19
C VAL A 176 -8.81 23.09 7.40
N THR A 177 -9.56 23.20 8.47
CA THR A 177 -9.43 22.36 9.67
C THR A 177 -10.62 21.39 9.69
N PRO A 178 -10.45 20.16 9.15
CA PRO A 178 -11.54 19.19 9.09
C PRO A 178 -11.94 18.73 10.49
N VAL A 179 -13.24 18.53 10.69
CA VAL A 179 -13.80 17.95 11.92
C VAL A 179 -14.33 16.55 11.63
N LEU A 180 -14.04 15.61 12.49
CA LEU A 180 -14.44 14.21 12.35
C LEU A 180 -15.98 14.12 12.29
N GLY A 181 -16.51 13.39 11.33
CA GLY A 181 -17.95 13.22 11.10
C GLY A 181 -18.59 14.29 10.22
N GLU A 182 -17.92 15.41 9.96
CA GLU A 182 -18.44 16.46 9.10
C GLU A 182 -18.20 16.21 7.61
N LYS A 183 -19.05 16.80 6.78
CA LYS A 183 -18.89 16.80 5.32
C LYS A 183 -17.89 17.87 4.89
N ALA A 184 -17.09 17.54 3.88
CA ALA A 184 -16.18 18.53 3.31
C ALA A 184 -16.94 19.68 2.65
N ALA A 185 -16.57 20.92 2.98
CA ALA A 185 -17.24 22.13 2.49
C ALA A 185 -17.25 22.25 0.95
N HIS A 186 -16.22 21.73 0.29
CA HIS A 186 -16.07 21.79 -1.18
C HIS A 186 -16.58 20.51 -1.89
N ASN A 187 -16.90 19.45 -1.14
CA ASN A 187 -17.41 18.19 -1.69
C ASN A 187 -18.25 17.45 -0.64
N GLY A 188 -19.56 17.68 -0.66
CA GLY A 188 -20.52 17.07 0.28
C GLY A 188 -20.61 15.54 0.23
N LYS A 189 -19.97 14.87 -0.74
CA LYS A 189 -19.86 13.40 -0.80
C LYS A 189 -18.70 12.87 0.06
N VAL A 190 -17.79 13.73 0.49
CA VAL A 190 -16.65 13.37 1.34
C VAL A 190 -17.01 13.66 2.79
N ILE A 191 -16.93 12.63 3.63
CA ILE A 191 -17.04 12.74 5.09
C ILE A 191 -15.64 12.55 5.66
N TYR A 192 -15.27 13.40 6.62
CA TYR A 192 -14.02 13.25 7.37
C TYR A 192 -14.18 12.14 8.41
N SER A 193 -13.74 10.93 8.08
CA SER A 193 -13.99 9.72 8.86
C SER A 193 -12.73 9.12 9.49
N LEU A 194 -11.54 9.66 9.15
CA LEU A 194 -10.25 9.14 9.60
C LEU A 194 -9.50 10.18 10.42
N ASP A 195 -9.30 9.93 11.71
CA ASP A 195 -8.49 10.73 12.64
C ASP A 195 -7.00 10.33 12.65
N PHE A 196 -6.62 9.46 11.74
CA PHE A 196 -5.25 8.96 11.55
C PHE A 196 -4.85 9.02 10.08
N GLU A 197 -3.54 9.08 9.84
CA GLU A 197 -2.97 9.00 8.50
C GLU A 197 -2.66 7.54 8.13
N VAL A 198 -2.86 7.20 6.87
CA VAL A 198 -2.54 5.88 6.32
C VAL A 198 -1.56 6.02 5.17
N THR A 199 -0.61 5.10 5.09
CA THR A 199 0.32 4.96 3.97
C THR A 199 0.24 3.54 3.40
N PRO A 200 0.55 3.33 2.09
CA PRO A 200 0.56 1.98 1.52
C PRO A 200 1.47 1.00 2.25
N HIS A 201 2.60 1.48 2.76
CA HIS A 201 3.55 0.66 3.51
C HIS A 201 2.99 0.22 4.87
N GLN A 202 2.21 1.07 5.52
CA GLN A 202 1.55 0.77 6.79
C GLN A 202 0.54 -0.39 6.68
N LEU A 203 -0.16 -0.53 5.54
CA LEU A 203 -1.07 -1.67 5.30
C LEU A 203 -0.32 -3.00 5.40
N ARG A 204 0.83 -3.09 4.75
CA ARG A 204 1.68 -4.28 4.84
C ARG A 204 2.25 -4.48 6.25
N HIS A 205 2.66 -3.43 6.95
CA HIS A 205 3.09 -3.53 8.34
C HIS A 205 1.99 -4.12 9.22
N THR A 206 0.75 -3.66 9.05
CA THR A 206 -0.41 -4.19 9.77
C THR A 206 -0.58 -5.69 9.53
N TYR A 207 -0.53 -6.13 8.27
CA TYR A 207 -0.59 -7.57 7.93
C TYR A 207 0.50 -8.37 8.66
N ILE A 208 1.76 -7.92 8.60
CA ILE A 208 2.89 -8.63 9.23
C ILE A 208 2.70 -8.70 10.74
N THR A 209 2.28 -7.61 11.39
CA THR A 209 2.07 -7.55 12.84
C THR A 209 0.96 -8.50 13.27
N VAL A 210 -0.18 -8.48 12.59
CA VAL A 210 -1.32 -9.37 12.89
C VAL A 210 -0.95 -10.83 12.67
N SER A 211 -0.32 -11.17 11.53
CA SER A 211 0.11 -12.53 11.23
C SER A 211 1.11 -13.06 12.27
N TYR A 212 2.05 -12.21 12.72
CA TYR A 212 3.04 -12.61 13.72
C TYR A 212 2.43 -12.83 15.10
N THR A 213 1.45 -12.00 15.51
CA THR A 213 0.75 -12.18 16.79
C THR A 213 -0.10 -13.45 16.81
N HIS A 214 -0.78 -13.77 15.73
CA HIS A 214 -1.57 -15.00 15.62
C HIS A 214 -0.70 -16.25 15.60
N LEU A 215 0.44 -16.26 14.91
CA LEU A 215 1.39 -17.38 14.90
C LEU A 215 1.96 -17.64 16.31
N ARG A 216 2.38 -16.60 17.04
CA ARG A 216 2.86 -16.74 18.41
C ARG A 216 1.78 -17.22 19.38
N ALA A 217 0.54 -16.78 19.23
CA ALA A 217 -0.56 -17.27 20.04
C ALA A 217 -0.82 -18.77 19.82
N HIS A 218 -0.66 -19.29 18.62
CA HIS A 218 -0.76 -20.72 18.30
C HIS A 218 0.42 -21.54 18.88
N GLU A 219 1.64 -21.03 18.80
CA GLU A 219 2.83 -21.71 19.39
C GLU A 219 2.71 -21.81 20.91
N THR A 220 2.25 -20.76 21.59
CA THR A 220 2.06 -20.80 23.07
C THR A 220 0.96 -21.75 23.52
N VAL A 221 -0.01 -22.07 22.68
CA VAL A 221 -1.06 -23.06 22.99
C VAL A 221 -0.55 -24.48 22.79
N LEU A 222 0.36 -24.72 21.83
CA LEU A 222 0.97 -26.05 21.59
C LEU A 222 2.03 -26.42 22.63
N ASP A 223 2.67 -25.42 23.27
CA ASP A 223 3.65 -25.65 24.36
C ASP A 223 2.98 -25.91 25.72
N LEU A 224 1.65 -25.85 25.82
CA LEU A 224 0.87 -26.07 27.04
C LEU A 224 0.06 -27.40 27.02
N VAL A 225 0.28 -28.28 26.03
CA VAL A 225 -0.28 -29.61 25.92
C VAL A 225 0.87 -30.64 25.88
#